data_9001d11aa8544b38950db49b364036aa
#
_entry.id   9001d11aa8544b38950db49b364036aa
#
_cell.length_a   1.000
_cell.length_b   1.000
_cell.length_c   1.000
_cell.angle_alpha   90.00
_cell.angle_beta   90.00
_cell.angle_gamma   90.00
#
_symmetry.space_group_name_H-M   'P 1'
#
loop_
_entity.id
_entity.type
_entity.pdbx_description
1 polymer ?
#
loop_
_entity_poly.entity_id
_entity_poly.type
_entity_poly.pdbx_seq_one_letter_code
_entity_poly.pdbx_strand_id
1 'polypeptide(L)'
;MERKRNKAINFDLDTNKMKEMNLYPKGYKILGAALKMHGFEHRQGSGYISKEKIDSDAINDLVIAIVSEYSWLSKCINKIDVTDIGRQHDLTMLVKEIAEMDEKLSQENDAEDLDNLEEYDSPTLTM
;
A
#
# COMPACT_ATOMS: atom_id res chain seq x y z
N MET A 1 -15.21 8.14 23.08
CA MET A 1 -15.06 8.74 21.74
C MET A 1 -13.85 8.14 21.04
N GLU A 2 -14.06 7.69 19.82
CA GLU A 2 -12.98 7.05 19.06
C GLU A 2 -11.96 8.06 18.58
N ARG A 3 -10.68 7.72 18.71
CA ARG A 3 -9.60 8.56 18.20
C ARG A 3 -9.49 8.39 16.68
N LYS A 4 -9.41 9.49 15.97
CA LYS A 4 -9.20 9.45 14.52
C LYS A 4 -7.79 8.98 14.20
N ARG A 5 -7.68 8.15 13.18
CA ARG A 5 -6.40 7.61 12.72
C ARG A 5 -6.41 7.52 11.20
N ASN A 6 -5.23 7.47 10.62
CA ASN A 6 -5.13 7.07 9.22
C ASN A 6 -5.56 5.61 9.12
N LYS A 7 -6.28 5.29 8.07
CA LYS A 7 -6.81 3.95 7.90
C LYS A 7 -6.42 3.41 6.54
N ALA A 8 -6.13 2.12 6.49
CA ALA A 8 -5.85 1.41 5.25
C ALA A 8 -7.03 0.51 4.94
N ILE A 9 -7.51 0.58 3.71
CA ILE A 9 -8.55 -0.32 3.20
C ILE A 9 -7.89 -1.30 2.27
N ASN A 10 -8.14 -2.58 2.50
CA ASN A 10 -7.73 -3.66 1.61
C ASN A 10 -8.97 -4.41 1.17
N PHE A 11 -9.00 -4.79 -0.09
CA PHE A 11 -10.12 -5.54 -0.61
C PHE A 11 -9.64 -6.63 -1.54
N ASP A 12 -10.42 -7.71 -1.59
CA ASP A 12 -10.19 -8.84 -2.46
C ASP A 12 -11.43 -9.06 -3.29
N LEU A 13 -11.30 -8.94 -4.60
CA LEU A 13 -12.41 -9.08 -5.52
C LEU A 13 -12.36 -10.43 -6.23
N ASP A 14 -13.52 -11.00 -6.47
CA ASP A 14 -13.65 -12.23 -7.24
C ASP A 14 -13.48 -11.90 -8.73
N THR A 15 -12.29 -12.16 -9.25
CA THR A 15 -11.96 -11.82 -10.63
C THR A 15 -12.79 -12.62 -11.63
N ASN A 16 -13.14 -13.86 -11.31
CA ASN A 16 -13.97 -14.66 -12.18
C ASN A 16 -15.36 -14.06 -12.30
N LYS A 17 -15.93 -13.66 -11.18
CA LYS A 17 -17.23 -13.00 -11.16
C LYS A 17 -17.20 -11.69 -11.93
N MET A 18 -16.13 -10.93 -11.76
CA MET A 18 -15.95 -9.68 -12.49
C MET A 18 -15.88 -9.92 -13.99
N LYS A 19 -15.21 -10.98 -14.41
CA LYS A 19 -15.13 -11.34 -15.84
C LYS A 19 -16.50 -11.69 -16.38
N GLU A 20 -17.28 -12.46 -15.63
CA GLU A 20 -18.65 -12.81 -16.00
C GLU A 20 -19.52 -11.58 -16.20
N MET A 21 -19.28 -10.55 -15.41
CA MET A 21 -20.05 -9.31 -15.46
C MET A 21 -19.43 -8.25 -16.38
N ASN A 22 -18.38 -8.59 -17.10
CA ASN A 22 -17.65 -7.65 -17.96
C ASN A 22 -17.06 -6.46 -17.20
N LEU A 23 -16.61 -6.70 -15.97
CA LEU A 23 -16.06 -5.69 -15.09
C LEU A 23 -14.57 -5.88 -14.80
N TYR A 24 -13.94 -6.86 -15.42
CA TYR A 24 -12.52 -7.09 -15.25
C TYR A 24 -11.77 -6.56 -16.47
N PRO A 25 -10.72 -5.75 -16.33
CA PRO A 25 -10.19 -5.21 -15.06
C PRO A 25 -10.77 -3.85 -14.67
N LYS A 26 -11.72 -3.33 -15.46
CA LYS A 26 -12.21 -1.95 -15.26
C LYS A 26 -12.83 -1.71 -13.89
N GLY A 27 -13.35 -2.76 -13.23
CA GLY A 27 -13.91 -2.63 -11.88
C GLY A 27 -12.89 -2.14 -10.87
N TYR A 28 -11.64 -2.57 -11.00
CA TYR A 28 -10.57 -2.08 -10.14
C TYR A 28 -10.35 -0.57 -10.31
N LYS A 29 -10.42 -0.09 -11.55
CA LYS A 29 -10.26 1.33 -11.82
C LYS A 29 -11.41 2.14 -11.27
N ILE A 30 -12.62 1.62 -11.40
CA ILE A 30 -13.82 2.28 -10.87
C ILE A 30 -13.72 2.41 -9.35
N LEU A 31 -13.40 1.31 -8.68
CA LEU A 31 -13.28 1.31 -7.23
C LEU A 31 -12.14 2.22 -6.76
N GLY A 32 -11.01 2.16 -7.45
CA GLY A 32 -9.88 3.01 -7.14
C GLY A 32 -10.20 4.50 -7.27
N ALA A 33 -10.91 4.87 -8.33
CA ALA A 33 -11.31 6.25 -8.53
C ALA A 33 -12.27 6.71 -7.42
N ALA A 34 -13.20 5.85 -7.03
CA ALA A 34 -14.14 6.15 -5.95
C ALA A 34 -13.41 6.38 -4.62
N LEU A 35 -12.44 5.52 -4.31
CA LEU A 35 -11.66 5.67 -3.09
C LEU A 35 -10.82 6.95 -3.10
N LYS A 36 -10.26 7.31 -4.25
CA LYS A 36 -9.52 8.57 -4.37
C LYS A 36 -10.43 9.77 -4.15
N MET A 37 -11.65 9.73 -4.66
CA MET A 37 -12.62 10.80 -4.44
C MET A 37 -12.97 10.96 -2.95
N HIS A 38 -12.87 9.88 -2.19
CA HIS A 38 -13.16 9.90 -0.76
C HIS A 38 -11.91 10.14 0.09
N GLY A 39 -10.82 10.59 -0.50
CA GLY A 39 -9.63 10.99 0.24
C GLY A 39 -8.64 9.86 0.52
N PHE A 40 -8.66 8.82 -0.28
CA PHE A 40 -7.71 7.71 -0.15
C PHE A 40 -6.69 7.74 -1.29
N GLU A 41 -5.50 7.26 -1.00
CA GLU A 41 -4.43 7.10 -1.99
C GLU A 41 -4.14 5.63 -2.18
N HIS A 42 -3.83 5.27 -3.41
CA HIS A 42 -3.46 3.90 -3.72
C HIS A 42 -2.10 3.55 -3.12
N ARG A 43 -2.04 2.40 -2.50
CA ARG A 43 -0.79 1.75 -2.10
C ARG A 43 -0.56 0.56 -3.01
N GLN A 44 0.47 -0.21 -2.75
CA GLN A 44 0.76 -1.39 -3.56
C GLN A 44 -0.38 -2.39 -3.52
N GLY A 45 -0.62 -3.04 -4.64
CA GLY A 45 -1.67 -4.02 -4.76
C GLY A 45 -3.06 -3.41 -4.67
N SER A 46 -3.93 -4.02 -3.88
CA SER A 46 -5.32 -3.56 -3.72
C SER A 46 -5.54 -2.72 -2.48
N GLY A 47 -4.48 -2.18 -1.91
CA GLY A 47 -4.56 -1.39 -0.70
C GLY A 47 -4.67 0.10 -0.97
N TYR A 48 -5.47 0.77 -0.17
CA TYR A 48 -5.62 2.22 -0.19
C TYR A 48 -5.50 2.76 1.22
N ILE A 49 -4.92 3.95 1.36
CA ILE A 49 -4.70 4.57 2.66
C ILE A 49 -5.33 5.96 2.67
N SER A 50 -5.97 6.30 3.77
CA SER A 50 -6.56 7.63 3.91
C SER A 50 -5.47 8.69 4.04
N LYS A 51 -5.65 9.81 3.35
CA LYS A 51 -4.73 10.95 3.46
C LYS A 51 -4.83 11.62 4.82
N GLU A 52 -6.02 11.62 5.39
CA GLU A 52 -6.30 12.25 6.67
C GLU A 52 -6.69 11.21 7.69
N LYS A 53 -6.59 11.59 8.94
CA LYS A 53 -7.06 10.75 10.05
C LYS A 53 -8.59 10.78 10.09
N ILE A 54 -9.20 9.62 10.17
CA ILE A 54 -10.64 9.47 10.19
C ILE A 54 -11.05 8.44 11.23
N ASP A 55 -12.33 8.41 11.57
CA ASP A 55 -12.86 7.44 12.51
C ASP A 55 -13.63 6.33 11.79
N SER A 56 -14.13 5.39 12.57
CA SER A 56 -14.87 4.24 12.01
C SER A 56 -16.19 4.66 11.37
N ASP A 57 -16.82 5.70 11.88
CA ASP A 57 -18.08 6.18 11.29
C ASP A 57 -17.84 6.71 9.88
N ALA A 58 -16.75 7.43 9.68
CA ALA A 58 -16.38 7.92 8.35
C ALA A 58 -16.14 6.76 7.37
N ILE A 59 -15.48 5.70 7.84
CA ILE A 59 -15.26 4.50 7.04
C ILE A 59 -16.57 3.82 6.69
N ASN A 60 -17.45 3.66 7.65
CA ASN A 60 -18.74 3.02 7.41
C ASN A 60 -19.55 3.80 6.40
N ASP A 61 -19.59 5.12 6.52
CA ASP A 61 -20.30 5.98 5.59
C ASP A 61 -19.73 5.88 4.18
N LEU A 62 -18.42 5.84 4.07
CA LEU A 62 -17.73 5.71 2.79
C LEU A 62 -18.07 4.37 2.12
N VAL A 63 -18.01 3.28 2.87
CA VAL A 63 -18.30 1.95 2.33
C VAL A 63 -19.76 1.87 1.88
N ILE A 64 -20.68 2.39 2.69
CA ILE A 64 -22.09 2.44 2.34
C ILE A 64 -22.29 3.23 1.05
N ALA A 65 -21.65 4.38 0.93
CA ALA A 65 -21.76 5.22 -0.25
C ALA A 65 -21.26 4.51 -1.50
N ILE A 66 -20.10 3.87 -1.42
CA ILE A 66 -19.50 3.18 -2.57
C ILE A 66 -20.35 1.97 -2.97
N VAL A 67 -20.77 1.16 -2.03
CA VAL A 67 -21.58 -0.03 -2.32
C VAL A 67 -22.95 0.37 -2.88
N SER A 68 -23.51 1.47 -2.41
CA SER A 68 -24.80 1.97 -2.91
C SER A 68 -24.67 2.48 -4.34
N GLU A 69 -23.55 3.10 -4.68
CA GLU A 69 -23.34 3.62 -6.03
C GLU A 69 -23.00 2.52 -7.02
N TYR A 70 -22.19 1.56 -6.59
CA TYR A 70 -21.71 0.47 -7.46
C TYR A 70 -22.26 -0.86 -6.96
N SER A 71 -23.50 -1.15 -7.37
CA SER A 71 -24.20 -2.34 -6.89
C SER A 71 -23.50 -3.65 -7.22
N TRP A 72 -22.69 -3.68 -8.27
CA TRP A 72 -21.96 -4.89 -8.64
C TRP A 72 -20.92 -5.27 -7.59
N LEU A 73 -20.46 -4.31 -6.81
CA LEU A 73 -19.38 -4.53 -5.86
C LEU A 73 -19.77 -5.57 -4.82
N SER A 74 -21.00 -5.54 -4.32
CA SER A 74 -21.45 -6.52 -3.33
C SER A 74 -21.44 -7.95 -3.85
N LYS A 75 -21.55 -8.10 -5.16
CA LYS A 75 -21.55 -9.43 -5.81
C LYS A 75 -20.13 -9.94 -6.06
N CYS A 76 -19.19 -9.03 -6.19
CA CYS A 76 -17.82 -9.39 -6.55
C CYS A 76 -16.84 -9.33 -5.39
N ILE A 77 -17.24 -8.82 -4.25
CA ILE A 77 -16.34 -8.67 -3.11
C ILE A 77 -16.22 -9.98 -2.35
N ASN A 78 -14.99 -10.49 -2.22
CA ASN A 78 -14.71 -11.63 -1.36
C ASN A 78 -14.40 -11.18 0.05
N LYS A 79 -13.66 -10.09 0.16
CA LYS A 79 -13.22 -9.59 1.45
C LYS A 79 -12.92 -8.11 1.35
N ILE A 80 -13.29 -7.38 2.37
CA ILE A 80 -12.84 -6.02 2.57
C ILE A 80 -12.52 -5.85 4.04
N ASP A 81 -11.36 -5.27 4.34
CA ASP A 81 -11.01 -4.99 5.71
C ASP A 81 -10.33 -3.63 5.82
N VAL A 82 -10.36 -3.12 7.02
CA VAL A 82 -9.80 -1.81 7.34
C VAL A 82 -8.88 -1.98 8.53
N THR A 83 -7.70 -1.40 8.43
CA THR A 83 -6.70 -1.45 9.48
C THR A 83 -6.39 -0.03 9.92
N ASP A 84 -6.37 0.21 11.21
CA ASP A 84 -5.88 1.46 11.74
C ASP A 84 -4.37 1.50 11.59
N ILE A 85 -3.87 2.60 11.06
CA ILE A 85 -2.44 2.79 10.91
C ILE A 85 -1.97 3.70 12.03
N GLY A 86 -1.01 3.22 12.78
CA GLY A 86 -0.35 4.03 13.76
C GLY A 86 0.64 4.97 13.10
N ARG A 87 1.74 5.20 13.76
CA ARG A 87 2.75 6.10 13.26
C ARG A 87 3.48 5.46 12.08
N GLN A 88 3.46 6.14 10.94
CA GLN A 88 4.26 5.71 9.80
C GLN A 88 5.61 6.39 9.84
N HIS A 89 6.64 5.60 9.60
CA HIS A 89 8.00 6.10 9.47
C HIS A 89 8.49 5.81 8.07
N ASP A 90 8.80 6.87 7.32
CA ASP A 90 9.42 6.73 6.02
C ASP A 90 10.93 6.67 6.24
N LEU A 91 11.49 5.51 6.01
CA LEU A 91 12.90 5.27 6.24
C LEU A 91 13.76 5.41 4.97
N THR A 92 13.17 5.95 3.91
CA THR A 92 13.88 6.09 2.63
C THR A 92 15.16 6.89 2.76
N MET A 93 15.09 8.03 3.44
CA MET A 93 16.26 8.88 3.62
C MET A 93 17.34 8.20 4.45
N LEU A 94 16.93 7.46 5.47
CA LEU A 94 17.88 6.71 6.28
C LEU A 94 18.63 5.68 5.43
N VAL A 95 17.91 4.95 4.59
CA VAL A 95 18.52 3.96 3.72
C VAL A 95 19.51 4.62 2.76
N LYS A 96 19.16 5.77 2.20
CA LYS A 96 20.04 6.50 1.29
C LYS A 96 21.29 7.01 2.01
N GLU A 97 21.14 7.50 3.22
CA GLU A 97 22.28 7.95 4.02
C GLU A 97 23.24 6.80 4.33
N ILE A 98 22.71 5.64 4.66
CA ILE A 98 23.55 4.46 4.91
C ILE A 98 24.32 4.08 3.64
N ALA A 99 23.66 4.11 2.49
CA ALA A 99 24.31 3.79 1.23
C ALA A 99 25.44 4.77 0.90
N GLU A 100 25.24 6.07 1.16
CA GLU A 100 26.29 7.07 0.96
C GLU A 100 27.47 6.84 1.90
N MET A 101 27.23 6.50 3.13
CA MET A 101 28.29 6.18 4.09
C MET A 101 29.10 4.98 3.64
N ASP A 102 28.43 3.95 3.15
CA ASP A 102 29.11 2.77 2.65
C ASP A 102 29.99 3.09 1.44
N GLU A 103 29.51 3.95 0.54
CA GLU A 103 30.30 4.39 -0.60
C GLU A 103 31.56 5.13 -0.16
N LYS A 104 31.42 6.02 0.80
CA LYS A 104 32.58 6.75 1.32
C LYS A 104 33.60 5.83 1.96
N LEU A 105 33.14 4.88 2.71
CA LEU A 105 34.03 3.89 3.34
C LEU A 105 34.74 3.05 2.30
N SER A 106 34.03 2.66 1.25
CA SER A 106 34.61 1.91 0.15
C SER A 106 35.68 2.71 -0.61
N GLN A 107 35.45 4.01 -0.77
CA GLN A 107 36.42 4.87 -1.43
C GLN A 107 37.66 5.12 -0.59
N GLU A 108 37.52 5.18 0.71
CA GLU A 108 38.65 5.36 1.63
C GLU A 108 39.47 4.10 1.79
N ASN A 109 38.84 2.95 1.62
CA ASN A 109 39.49 1.67 1.75
C ASN A 109 40.00 1.20 0.40
N ASP A 110 40.93 0.24 0.43
CA ASP A 110 41.61 -0.26 -0.76
C ASP A 110 40.75 -1.15 -1.63
N ALA A 111 41.31 -1.54 -2.77
CA ALA A 111 40.71 -2.50 -3.66
C ALA A 111 40.41 -3.86 -3.00
N GLU A 112 41.12 -4.19 -1.93
CA GLU A 112 40.86 -5.42 -1.20
C GLU A 112 39.45 -5.47 -0.63
N ASP A 113 38.94 -4.34 -0.19
CA ASP A 113 37.59 -4.27 0.37
C ASP A 113 36.53 -4.46 -0.68
N LEU A 114 36.81 -4.09 -1.91
CA LEU A 114 35.89 -4.31 -3.00
C LEU A 114 35.64 -5.78 -3.28
N ASP A 115 36.70 -6.58 -3.20
CA ASP A 115 36.58 -8.02 -3.38
C ASP A 115 35.72 -8.64 -2.27
N ASN A 116 35.96 -8.20 -1.06
CA ASN A 116 35.18 -8.66 0.07
C ASN A 116 33.72 -8.28 -0.02
N LEU A 117 33.45 -7.10 -0.56
CA LEU A 117 32.08 -6.64 -0.75
C LEU A 117 31.31 -7.49 -1.74
N GLU A 118 31.94 -7.93 -2.80
CA GLU A 118 31.29 -8.80 -3.78
C GLU A 118 30.88 -10.13 -3.17
N GLU A 119 31.71 -10.71 -2.35
CA GLU A 119 31.38 -11.95 -1.67
C GLU A 119 30.26 -11.76 -0.66
N TYR A 120 30.21 -10.60 -0.05
CA TYR A 120 29.31 -10.29 1.03
C TYR A 120 27.92 -9.97 0.57
N ASP A 121 27.80 -9.40 -0.60
CA ASP A 121 26.52 -8.87 -1.10
C ASP A 121 25.46 -9.94 -1.31
N SER A 122 25.86 -11.06 -1.88
CA SER A 122 24.88 -12.07 -2.27
C SER A 122 24.01 -12.55 -1.14
N PRO A 123 24.53 -12.92 0.02
CA PRO A 123 23.67 -13.45 1.07
C PRO A 123 22.84 -12.41 1.80
N THR A 124 23.29 -11.18 1.82
CA THR A 124 22.58 -10.16 2.61
C THR A 124 21.39 -9.56 1.90
N LEU A 125 21.40 -9.58 0.58
CA LEU A 125 20.33 -8.97 -0.20
C LEU A 125 19.07 -9.81 -0.27
N THR A 126 19.14 -11.04 0.16
CA THR A 126 17.99 -11.94 0.11
C THR A 126 17.05 -11.81 1.27
N MET A 127 17.35 -10.98 2.21
CA MET A 127 16.52 -10.83 3.40
C MET A 127 15.39 -9.84 3.21
#